data_f89af4ab7b39b6eeed8037a62e92bdba
#
_entry.id   f89af4ab7b39b6eeed8037a62e92bdba
#
_cell.length_a   1.000
_cell.length_b   1.000
_cell.length_c   1.000
_cell.angle_alpha   90.00
_cell.angle_beta   90.00
_cell.angle_gamma   90.00
#
_symmetry.space_group_name_H-M   'P 1'
#
loop_
_entity.id
_entity.type
_entity.pdbx_description
1 polymer ?
#
loop_
_entity_poly.entity_id
_entity_poly.type
_entity_poly.pdbx_seq_one_letter_code
_entity_poly.pdbx_strand_id
1 'polypeptide(L)' 'MDSGYMKQIRKRILAAEDGTTFATPDFADIADSATVRQSLNRLVQAGILQRVLRGIFVSRNL' A
#
# COMPACT_ATOMS: atom_id res chain seq x y z
N MET A 1 13.93 11.67 4.42
CA MET A 1 12.79 12.51 4.11
C MET A 1 11.71 11.70 3.45
N ASP A 2 10.50 11.81 3.95
CA ASP A 2 9.39 11.09 3.38
C ASP A 2 9.10 11.61 1.98
N SER A 3 9.13 10.72 1.02
CA SER A 3 8.74 11.10 -0.33
C SER A 3 7.23 11.24 -0.38
N GLY A 4 6.73 12.18 -1.16
CA GLY A 4 5.31 12.45 -1.26
C GLY A 4 4.50 11.23 -1.66
N TYR A 5 5.06 10.33 -2.47
CA TYR A 5 4.33 9.16 -2.92
C TYR A 5 4.06 8.18 -1.77
N MET A 6 5.01 8.01 -0.86
CA MET A 6 4.81 7.12 0.27
C MET A 6 3.69 7.61 1.18
N LYS A 7 3.66 8.90 1.42
CA LYS A 7 2.61 9.52 2.21
C LYS A 7 1.25 9.37 1.55
N GLN A 8 1.19 9.55 0.25
CA GLN A 8 -0.06 9.41 -0.50
C GLN A 8 -0.58 7.98 -0.48
N ILE A 9 0.31 7.02 -0.66
CA ILE A 9 -0.07 5.61 -0.64
C ILE A 9 -0.62 5.24 0.73
N ARG A 10 0.10 5.60 1.78
CA ARG A 10 -0.33 5.28 3.14
C ARG A 10 -1.67 5.95 3.47
N LYS A 11 -1.83 7.20 3.07
CA LYS A 11 -3.08 7.92 3.33
C LYS A 11 -4.26 7.24 2.65
N ARG A 12 -4.06 6.81 1.41
CA ARG A 12 -5.13 6.13 0.66
C ARG A 12 -5.51 4.82 1.34
N ILE A 13 -4.53 4.08 1.82
CA ILE A 13 -4.79 2.80 2.49
C ILE A 13 -5.49 3.01 3.83
N LEU A 14 -5.04 3.98 4.60
CA LEU A 14 -5.64 4.24 5.91
C LEU A 14 -7.06 4.82 5.81
N ALA A 15 -7.37 5.45 4.69
CA ALA A 15 -8.71 5.98 4.46
C ALA A 15 -9.70 4.89 4.03
N ALA A 16 -9.21 3.74 3.61
CA ALA A 16 -10.06 2.64 3.18
C ALA A 16 -10.53 1.83 4.38
N GLU A 17 -11.63 1.11 4.20
CA GLU A 17 -12.14 0.25 5.25
C GLU A 17 -11.20 -0.94 5.47
N ASP A 18 -11.23 -1.45 6.70
CA ASP A 18 -10.49 -2.67 7.04
C ASP A 18 -10.95 -3.80 6.13
N GLY A 19 -9.98 -4.58 5.64
CA GLY A 19 -10.28 -5.66 4.73
C GLY A 19 -10.31 -5.27 3.26
N THR A 20 -10.09 -4.00 2.94
CA THR A 20 -10.03 -3.55 1.55
C THR A 20 -8.81 -4.15 0.86
N THR A 21 -9.02 -4.66 -0.34
CA THR A 21 -7.95 -5.28 -1.14
C THR A 21 -7.33 -4.25 -2.07
N PHE A 22 -6.01 -4.26 -2.11
CA PHE A 22 -5.22 -3.36 -2.97
C PHE A 22 -4.29 -4.17 -3.85
N ALA A 23 -4.09 -3.70 -5.07
CA ALA A 23 -3.11 -4.27 -5.99
C ALA A 23 -2.15 -3.16 -6.42
N THR A 24 -0.96 -3.56 -6.89
CA THR A 24 0.03 -2.58 -7.32
C THR A 24 -0.52 -1.57 -8.33
N PRO A 25 -1.29 -1.97 -9.36
CA PRO A 25 -1.82 -1.00 -10.32
C PRO A 25 -2.77 0.04 -9.74
N ASP A 26 -3.33 -0.22 -8.56
CA ASP A 26 -4.23 0.74 -7.91
C ASP A 26 -3.54 2.05 -7.57
N PHE A 27 -2.22 2.05 -7.54
CA PHE A 27 -1.43 3.22 -7.18
C PHE A 27 -0.60 3.73 -8.35
N ALA A 28 -0.95 3.31 -9.57
CA ALA A 28 -0.17 3.69 -10.76
C ALA A 28 -0.20 5.21 -11.00
N ASP A 29 -1.20 5.89 -10.48
CA ASP A 29 -1.29 7.35 -10.59
C ASP A 29 -0.34 8.07 -9.63
N ILE A 30 0.19 7.37 -8.64
CA ILE A 30 1.07 7.97 -7.64
C ILE A 30 2.53 7.77 -8.02
N ALA A 31 2.91 6.57 -8.44
CA ALA A 31 4.29 6.23 -8.73
C ALA A 31 4.35 5.01 -9.64
N ASP A 32 5.54 4.71 -10.15
CA ASP A 32 5.74 3.54 -10.99
C ASP A 32 5.59 2.25 -10.17
N SER A 33 5.40 1.14 -10.87
CA SER A 33 5.09 -0.13 -10.22
C SER A 33 6.17 -0.58 -9.26
N ALA A 34 7.45 -0.38 -9.60
CA ALA A 34 8.54 -0.77 -8.71
C ALA A 34 8.52 0.02 -7.42
N THR A 35 8.30 1.33 -7.51
CA THR A 35 8.22 2.19 -6.34
C THR A 35 7.00 1.87 -5.49
N VAL A 36 5.87 1.63 -6.12
CA VAL A 36 4.64 1.27 -5.41
C VAL A 36 4.84 -0.03 -4.66
N ARG A 37 5.42 -1.04 -5.32
CA ARG A 37 5.65 -2.34 -4.69
C ARG A 37 6.55 -2.22 -3.47
N GLN A 38 7.61 -1.41 -3.57
CA GLN A 38 8.50 -1.15 -2.46
C GLN A 38 7.76 -0.52 -1.29
N SER A 39 6.92 0.46 -1.59
CA SER A 39 6.15 1.16 -0.58
C SER A 39 5.16 0.22 0.10
N LEU A 40 4.48 -0.61 -0.67
CA LEU A 40 3.53 -1.57 -0.12
C LEU A 40 4.22 -2.60 0.76
N ASN A 41 5.41 -3.06 0.38
CA ASN A 41 6.18 -3.99 1.21
C ASN A 41 6.56 -3.35 2.54
N ARG A 42 6.90 -2.08 2.54
CA ARG A 42 7.21 -1.36 3.78
C ARG A 42 5.99 -1.31 4.69
N LEU A 43 4.82 -1.10 4.11
CA LEU A 43 3.59 -1.05 4.89
C LEU A 43 3.22 -2.43 5.44
N VAL A 44 3.56 -3.49 4.72
CA VAL A 44 3.40 -4.85 5.25
C VAL A 44 4.29 -5.04 6.47
N GLN A 45 5.54 -4.59 6.40
CA GLN A 45 6.47 -4.70 7.53
C GLN A 45 6.02 -3.86 8.71
N ALA A 46 5.32 -2.77 8.45
CA ALA A 46 4.80 -1.91 9.51
C ALA A 46 3.49 -2.43 10.12
N GLY A 47 2.93 -3.51 9.56
CA GLY A 47 1.70 -4.09 10.07
C GLY A 47 0.43 -3.44 9.58
N ILE A 48 0.53 -2.53 8.62
CA ILE A 48 -0.63 -1.82 8.07
C ILE A 48 -1.31 -2.64 6.99
N LEU A 49 -0.52 -3.41 6.24
CA LEU A 49 -1.02 -4.26 5.17
C LEU A 49 -0.62 -5.70 5.41
N GLN A 50 -1.40 -6.61 4.83
CA GLN A 50 -1.05 -8.02 4.80
C GLN A 50 -1.01 -8.47 3.34
N ARG A 51 0.07 -9.13 2.93
CA ARG A 51 0.17 -9.66 1.58
C ARG A 51 -0.53 -11.02 1.53
N VAL A 52 -1.57 -11.12 0.73
CA VAL A 52 -2.33 -12.37 0.60
C VAL A 52 -1.91 -13.16 -0.62
N LEU A 53 -1.55 -12.46 -1.70
CA LEU A 53 -1.05 -13.05 -2.93
C LEU A 53 0.02 -12.15 -3.49
N ARG A 54 0.73 -12.63 -4.49
CA ARG A 54 1.75 -11.84 -5.15
C ARG A 54 1.12 -10.60 -5.76
N GLY A 55 1.54 -9.44 -5.28
CA GLY A 55 1.02 -8.17 -5.77
C GLY A 55 -0.35 -7.80 -5.26
N ILE A 56 -0.93 -8.60 -4.36
CA ILE A 56 -2.25 -8.33 -3.78
C ILE A 56 -2.10 -8.18 -2.27
N PHE A 57 -2.62 -7.07 -1.77
CA PHE A 57 -2.51 -6.72 -0.36
C PHE A 57 -3.89 -6.42 0.21
N VAL A 58 -4.05 -6.67 1.48
CA VAL A 58 -5.31 -6.36 2.17
C VAL A 58 -5.01 -5.42 3.33
N SER A 59 -5.89 -4.43 3.51
CA SER A 59 -5.77 -3.49 4.60
C SER A 59 -6.00 -4.21 5.92
N ARG A 60 -5.07 -4.02 6.85
CA ARG A 60 -5.14 -4.65 8.14
C ARG A 60 -5.12 -3.58 9.22
N ASN A 61 -6.30 -3.17 9.58
CA ASN A 61 -6.50 -2.10 10.55
C ASN A 61 -6.86 -2.73 11.89
N LEU A 62 -5.88 -2.88 12.74
CA LEU A 62 -6.15 -3.43 14.07
C LEU A 62 -6.42 -2.35 15.09
#